data_1c74dcac5624656b5e295944d7c24f73
#
_entry.id   1c74dcac5624656b5e295944d7c24f73
#
_cell.length_a   1.000
_cell.length_b   1.000
_cell.length_c   1.000
_cell.angle_alpha   90.00
_cell.angle_beta   90.00
_cell.angle_gamma   90.00
#
_symmetry.space_group_name_H-M   'P 1'
#
loop_
_entity.id
_entity.type
_entity.pdbx_description
1 polymer ?
#
loop_
_entity_poly.entity_id
_entity_poly.type
_entity_poly.pdbx_seq_one_letter_code
_entity_poly.pdbx_strand_id
1 'polypeptide(L)'
;MKTFDCSVVNFEVPLKPDKQFPSRAKERFFQNDDAPDFLRNLGFDLFSMANNHVFDWGDEGYYKTKAALGDACFGSGTYDEAYRVKELEIKGKKIGFLALSYPTYSWPVQDNRERGGLGCAYINDLKVNHIIIEAKKHLDYLFVLPHDGIEYIDIPMPETIARYRDFIEYGADGVFGSHPHCPQGWEEYKGKPIFYSLGNFFFN
;
A
#
# COMPACT_ATOMS: atom_id res chain seq x y z
N MET A 1 -4.41 -11.74 22.02
CA MET A 1 -3.05 -12.32 22.03
C MET A 1 -2.54 -12.32 20.62
N LYS A 2 -1.41 -11.67 20.36
CA LYS A 2 -0.83 -11.58 19.02
C LYS A 2 -0.36 -12.97 18.58
N THR A 3 -0.87 -13.48 17.48
CA THR A 3 -0.56 -14.83 16.96
C THR A 3 0.48 -14.83 15.84
N PHE A 4 0.78 -13.63 15.30
CA PHE A 4 1.73 -13.44 14.20
C PHE A 4 2.90 -12.56 14.64
N ASP A 5 4.05 -12.72 14.00
CA ASP A 5 5.25 -11.94 14.31
C ASP A 5 5.17 -10.51 13.75
N CYS A 6 4.43 -10.33 12.64
CA CYS A 6 4.15 -9.04 12.02
C CYS A 6 2.79 -9.09 11.30
N SER A 7 2.01 -8.04 11.45
CA SER A 7 0.73 -7.87 10.78
C SER A 7 0.70 -6.53 10.04
N VAL A 8 0.30 -6.55 8.78
CA VAL A 8 0.25 -5.37 7.90
C VAL A 8 -1.19 -5.13 7.47
N VAL A 9 -1.61 -3.87 7.43
CA VAL A 9 -2.93 -3.46 6.94
C VAL A 9 -2.81 -2.27 5.97
N ASN A 10 -3.71 -2.21 4.99
CA ASN A 10 -3.90 -1.00 4.21
C ASN A 10 -4.70 0.02 5.03
N PHE A 11 -4.10 1.19 5.28
CA PHE A 11 -4.76 2.34 5.90
C PHE A 11 -5.26 3.27 4.80
N GLU A 12 -6.44 2.95 4.28
CA GLU A 12 -6.89 3.50 3.00
C GLU A 12 -7.28 4.97 3.06
N VAL A 13 -7.96 5.37 4.10
CA VAL A 13 -8.54 6.70 4.24
C VAL A 13 -7.78 7.50 5.28
N PRO A 14 -7.40 8.77 5.02
CA PRO A 14 -6.62 9.57 5.96
C PRO A 14 -7.46 10.05 7.15
N LEU A 15 -6.79 10.50 8.20
CA LEU A 15 -7.41 11.24 9.29
C LEU A 15 -7.86 12.61 8.79
N LYS A 16 -9.03 13.03 9.26
CA LYS A 16 -9.56 14.36 8.93
C LYS A 16 -8.71 15.44 9.61
N PRO A 17 -8.20 16.45 8.87
CA PRO A 17 -7.52 17.58 9.49
C PRO A 17 -8.49 18.48 10.23
N ASP A 18 -7.99 19.22 11.23
CA ASP A 18 -8.81 20.09 12.08
C ASP A 18 -9.38 21.31 11.31
N LYS A 19 -8.69 21.71 10.24
CA LYS A 19 -9.13 22.78 9.34
C LYS A 19 -9.60 22.21 8.01
N GLN A 20 -10.63 22.82 7.42
CA GLN A 20 -11.02 22.46 6.06
C GLN A 20 -10.01 23.00 5.06
N PHE A 21 -9.42 22.09 4.29
CA PHE A 21 -8.56 22.41 3.17
C PHE A 21 -9.24 22.04 1.85
N PRO A 22 -8.92 22.76 0.76
CA PRO A 22 -9.39 22.37 -0.56
C PRO A 22 -8.87 20.99 -0.90
N SER A 23 -9.76 20.02 -1.06
CA SER A 23 -9.42 18.71 -1.61
C SER A 23 -9.79 18.68 -3.09
N ARG A 24 -9.03 17.93 -3.89
CA ARG A 24 -9.35 17.67 -5.30
C ARG A 24 -10.30 16.49 -5.47
N ALA A 25 -10.47 15.65 -4.43
CA ALA A 25 -11.38 14.53 -4.44
C ALA A 25 -12.84 14.99 -4.46
N LYS A 26 -13.67 14.34 -5.28
CA LYS A 26 -15.12 14.59 -5.32
C LYS A 26 -15.80 14.10 -4.05
N GLU A 27 -15.36 12.94 -3.54
CA GLU A 27 -15.79 12.32 -2.31
C GLU A 27 -14.63 12.34 -1.33
N ARG A 28 -14.91 12.65 -0.06
CA ARG A 28 -13.90 12.78 0.98
C ARG A 28 -14.23 11.84 2.10
N PHE A 29 -13.51 10.73 2.11
CA PHE A 29 -13.57 9.81 3.22
C PHE A 29 -12.54 10.21 4.29
N PHE A 30 -12.77 9.81 5.53
CA PHE A 30 -11.82 10.02 6.63
C PHE A 30 -11.98 8.96 7.69
N GLN A 31 -10.87 8.69 8.39
CA GLN A 31 -10.88 7.89 9.61
C GLN A 31 -11.02 8.79 10.84
N ASN A 32 -11.56 8.23 11.90
CA ASN A 32 -11.52 8.85 13.22
C ASN A 32 -10.10 8.92 13.77
N ASP A 33 -9.84 9.90 14.64
CA ASP A 33 -8.51 10.13 15.22
C ASP A 33 -8.00 8.94 16.05
N ASP A 34 -8.88 8.07 16.54
CA ASP A 34 -8.56 6.87 17.32
C ASP A 34 -8.30 5.62 16.44
N ALA A 35 -8.54 5.69 15.14
CA ALA A 35 -8.36 4.54 14.23
C ALA A 35 -6.93 3.95 14.24
N PRO A 36 -5.85 4.74 14.29
CA PRO A 36 -4.49 4.20 14.42
C PRO A 36 -4.31 3.35 15.69
N ASP A 37 -4.79 3.82 16.83
CA ASP A 37 -4.67 3.11 18.11
C ASP A 37 -5.60 1.89 18.16
N PHE A 38 -6.80 1.98 17.58
CA PHE A 38 -7.69 0.85 17.45
C PHE A 38 -7.01 -0.29 16.66
N LEU A 39 -6.41 0.00 15.51
CA LEU A 39 -5.74 -1.01 14.71
C LEU A 39 -4.48 -1.58 15.39
N ARG A 40 -3.70 -0.74 16.10
CA ARG A 40 -2.58 -1.23 16.92
C ARG A 40 -3.05 -2.17 18.03
N ASN A 41 -4.16 -1.86 18.69
CA ASN A 41 -4.74 -2.71 19.73
C ASN A 41 -5.25 -4.05 19.19
N LEU A 42 -5.64 -4.10 17.91
CA LEU A 42 -5.93 -5.36 17.20
C LEU A 42 -4.68 -6.15 16.84
N GLY A 43 -3.49 -5.55 16.95
CA GLY A 43 -2.21 -6.20 16.71
C GLY A 43 -1.56 -5.89 15.36
N PHE A 44 -2.04 -4.88 14.63
CA PHE A 44 -1.36 -4.43 13.41
C PHE A 44 -0.09 -3.63 13.75
N ASP A 45 0.99 -3.95 13.04
CA ASP A 45 2.32 -3.37 13.23
C ASP A 45 2.68 -2.36 12.17
N LEU A 46 2.24 -2.59 10.94
CA LEU A 46 2.55 -1.78 9.77
C LEU A 46 1.31 -1.35 9.02
N PHE A 47 1.37 -0.16 8.45
CA PHE A 47 0.27 0.51 7.77
C PHE A 47 0.70 0.94 6.37
N SER A 48 0.21 0.25 5.33
CA SER A 48 0.37 0.71 3.96
C SER A 48 -0.50 1.94 3.71
N MET A 49 0.09 3.00 3.19
CA MET A 49 -0.62 4.22 2.78
C MET A 49 -0.58 4.40 1.25
N ALA A 50 -0.18 3.39 0.49
CA ALA A 50 -0.22 3.42 -0.97
C ALA A 50 -1.63 3.08 -1.45
N ASN A 51 -2.51 4.08 -1.59
CA ASN A 51 -3.88 3.92 -2.04
C ASN A 51 -4.43 5.21 -2.68
N ASN A 52 -5.61 5.11 -3.30
CA ASN A 52 -6.26 6.22 -4.00
C ASN A 52 -6.83 7.30 -3.07
N HIS A 53 -7.06 7.00 -1.78
CA HIS A 53 -7.68 7.91 -0.82
C HIS A 53 -6.69 8.65 0.09
N VAL A 54 -5.40 8.29 0.05
CA VAL A 54 -4.38 8.83 0.97
C VAL A 54 -4.32 10.36 1.03
N PHE A 55 -4.73 11.06 -0.05
CA PHE A 55 -4.75 12.52 -0.15
C PHE A 55 -6.16 13.13 -0.24
N ASP A 56 -7.21 12.44 0.17
CA ASP A 56 -8.59 12.95 0.14
C ASP A 56 -8.75 14.28 0.89
N TRP A 57 -7.94 14.52 1.90
CA TRP A 57 -7.87 15.75 2.66
C TRP A 57 -6.58 16.55 2.39
N GLY A 58 -5.98 16.36 1.21
CA GLY A 58 -4.74 17.04 0.82
C GLY A 58 -3.55 16.68 1.69
N ASP A 59 -2.52 17.52 1.61
CA ASP A 59 -1.26 17.31 2.34
C ASP A 59 -1.46 17.36 3.87
N GLU A 60 -2.40 18.15 4.35
CA GLU A 60 -2.68 18.26 5.79
C GLU A 60 -3.27 16.97 6.38
N GLY A 61 -4.24 16.34 5.68
CA GLY A 61 -4.77 15.04 6.08
C GLY A 61 -3.70 13.96 6.04
N TYR A 62 -2.87 13.98 5.00
CA TYR A 62 -1.72 13.10 4.87
C TYR A 62 -0.74 13.26 6.04
N TYR A 63 -0.29 14.47 6.35
CA TYR A 63 0.66 14.71 7.43
C TYR A 63 0.09 14.36 8.80
N LYS A 64 -1.20 14.67 9.07
CA LYS A 64 -1.87 14.26 10.30
C LYS A 64 -1.86 12.73 10.44
N THR A 65 -2.20 12.02 9.37
CA THR A 65 -2.21 10.55 9.33
C THR A 65 -0.80 9.98 9.53
N LYS A 66 0.18 10.50 8.79
CA LYS A 66 1.58 10.08 8.91
C LYS A 66 2.13 10.30 10.33
N ALA A 67 1.79 11.43 10.95
CA ALA A 67 2.21 11.72 12.34
C ALA A 67 1.58 10.74 13.34
N ALA A 68 0.30 10.39 13.17
CA ALA A 68 -0.39 9.44 14.04
C ALA A 68 0.11 8.00 13.88
N LEU A 69 0.46 7.58 12.65
CA LEU A 69 0.99 6.24 12.36
C LEU A 69 2.49 6.12 12.65
N GLY A 70 3.24 7.23 12.59
CA GLY A 70 4.67 7.28 12.84
C GLY A 70 5.48 6.43 11.84
N ASP A 71 6.58 5.85 12.31
CA ASP A 71 7.47 5.02 11.48
C ASP A 71 6.82 3.70 11.00
N ALA A 72 5.64 3.37 11.49
CA ALA A 72 4.92 2.17 11.07
C ALA A 72 4.24 2.32 9.70
N CYS A 73 4.07 3.56 9.18
CA CYS A 73 3.49 3.77 7.85
C CYS A 73 4.54 3.77 6.74
N PHE A 74 4.11 3.41 5.53
CA PHE A 74 4.96 3.35 4.33
C PHE A 74 4.13 3.37 3.03
N GLY A 75 4.80 3.52 1.87
CA GLY A 75 4.20 3.44 0.54
C GLY A 75 3.66 4.76 0.00
N SER A 76 3.82 5.86 0.75
CA SER A 76 3.46 7.21 0.31
C SER A 76 4.43 8.25 0.87
N GLY A 77 4.43 9.44 0.27
CA GLY A 77 5.30 10.53 0.70
C GLY A 77 5.96 11.24 -0.47
N THR A 78 7.15 11.76 -0.24
CA THR A 78 8.02 12.20 -1.33
C THR A 78 8.33 11.03 -2.27
N TYR A 79 8.89 11.33 -3.44
CA TYR A 79 9.22 10.29 -4.40
C TYR A 79 10.06 9.15 -3.77
N ASP A 80 11.10 9.50 -3.03
CA ASP A 80 11.99 8.52 -2.41
C ASP A 80 11.32 7.74 -1.26
N GLU A 81 10.41 8.38 -0.52
CA GLU A 81 9.63 7.72 0.53
C GLU A 81 8.63 6.73 -0.06
N ALA A 82 7.90 7.14 -1.10
CA ALA A 82 6.86 6.33 -1.74
C ALA A 82 7.43 5.02 -2.33
N TYR A 83 8.61 5.09 -2.98
CA TYR A 83 9.26 3.93 -3.61
C TYR A 83 10.18 3.14 -2.66
N ARG A 84 10.29 3.56 -1.40
CA ARG A 84 11.13 2.87 -0.43
C ARG A 84 10.52 1.56 0.04
N VAL A 85 11.29 0.48 -0.02
CA VAL A 85 10.93 -0.78 0.63
C VAL A 85 10.98 -0.58 2.14
N LYS A 86 9.91 -0.94 2.84
CA LYS A 86 9.87 -0.99 4.30
C LYS A 86 10.52 -2.29 4.75
N GLU A 87 11.66 -2.19 5.41
CA GLU A 87 12.44 -3.35 5.85
C GLU A 87 12.32 -3.57 7.35
N LEU A 88 12.23 -4.83 7.75
CA LEU A 88 12.21 -5.28 9.13
C LEU A 88 13.12 -6.50 9.28
N GLU A 89 13.65 -6.68 10.48
CA GLU A 89 14.25 -7.94 10.87
C GLU A 89 13.34 -8.68 11.86
N ILE A 90 12.90 -9.89 11.49
CA ILE A 90 12.00 -10.72 12.28
C ILE A 90 12.64 -12.10 12.43
N LYS A 91 12.98 -12.48 13.66
CA LYS A 91 13.61 -13.79 13.98
C LYS A 91 14.87 -14.06 13.13
N GLY A 92 15.69 -13.03 12.92
CA GLY A 92 16.92 -13.14 12.14
C GLY A 92 16.71 -13.21 10.61
N LYS A 93 15.49 -12.94 10.12
CA LYS A 93 15.15 -12.83 8.71
C LYS A 93 14.89 -11.40 8.33
N LYS A 94 15.49 -10.95 7.23
CA LYS A 94 15.25 -9.63 6.64
C LYS A 94 14.05 -9.70 5.71
N ILE A 95 13.00 -8.96 6.06
CA ILE A 95 11.72 -8.95 5.36
C ILE A 95 11.43 -7.55 4.85
N GLY A 96 11.09 -7.43 3.56
CA GLY A 96 10.71 -6.18 2.93
C GLY A 96 9.24 -6.15 2.53
N PHE A 97 8.64 -4.96 2.59
CA PHE A 97 7.30 -4.67 2.08
C PHE A 97 7.37 -3.48 1.11
N LEU A 98 6.88 -3.68 -0.10
CA LEU A 98 6.78 -2.64 -1.13
C LEU A 98 5.30 -2.38 -1.43
N ALA A 99 4.80 -1.22 -1.07
CA ALA A 99 3.42 -0.82 -1.33
C ALA A 99 3.34 0.03 -2.60
N LEU A 100 2.34 -0.26 -3.43
CA LEU A 100 2.15 0.35 -4.75
C LEU A 100 0.69 0.74 -4.93
N SER A 101 0.41 1.76 -5.73
CA SER A 101 -0.96 2.14 -6.07
C SER A 101 -1.13 2.37 -7.57
N TYR A 102 -2.31 2.02 -8.08
CA TYR A 102 -2.76 2.46 -9.40
C TYR A 102 -3.44 3.83 -9.25
N PRO A 103 -3.18 4.79 -10.13
CA PRO A 103 -3.82 6.09 -10.06
C PRO A 103 -5.27 5.98 -10.50
N THR A 104 -6.19 5.79 -9.58
CA THR A 104 -7.61 5.95 -9.82
C THR A 104 -8.06 7.35 -9.43
N TYR A 105 -8.69 8.04 -10.35
CA TYR A 105 -9.52 9.28 -10.28
C TYR A 105 -9.01 10.49 -9.49
N SER A 106 -8.28 10.38 -8.40
CA SER A 106 -8.00 11.54 -7.53
C SER A 106 -6.56 12.05 -7.54
N TRP A 107 -5.57 11.19 -7.68
CA TRP A 107 -4.16 11.57 -7.64
C TRP A 107 -3.34 10.68 -8.56
N PRO A 108 -2.96 11.19 -9.75
CA PRO A 108 -1.95 10.49 -10.52
C PRO A 108 -0.69 10.47 -9.66
N VAL A 109 -0.19 9.28 -9.39
CA VAL A 109 1.16 9.06 -8.90
C VAL A 109 2.09 9.46 -10.02
N GLN A 110 2.10 10.76 -10.36
CA GLN A 110 3.03 11.31 -11.32
C GLN A 110 4.36 11.52 -10.64
N ASP A 111 5.40 11.47 -11.41
CA ASP A 111 6.76 11.71 -10.97
C ASP A 111 6.83 12.91 -10.00
N ASN A 112 6.81 12.60 -8.71
CA ASN A 112 6.83 13.59 -7.64
C ASN A 112 8.09 14.47 -7.70
N ARG A 113 9.14 14.06 -8.45
CA ARG A 113 10.39 14.79 -8.61
C ARG A 113 10.19 16.10 -9.35
N GLU A 114 9.37 16.10 -10.41
CA GLU A 114 9.15 17.31 -11.20
C GLU A 114 8.30 18.35 -10.48
N ARG A 115 7.52 17.94 -9.46
CA ARG A 115 6.57 18.83 -8.75
C ARG A 115 6.92 19.05 -7.28
N GLY A 116 7.97 18.40 -6.73
CA GLY A 116 8.32 18.48 -5.32
C GLY A 116 7.18 18.02 -4.38
N GLY A 117 6.22 17.24 -4.91
CA GLY A 117 4.97 16.89 -4.25
C GLY A 117 5.00 15.53 -3.55
N LEU A 118 3.92 15.26 -2.81
CA LEU A 118 3.65 13.99 -2.17
C LEU A 118 2.89 13.06 -3.14
N GLY A 119 3.06 11.73 -2.99
CA GLY A 119 2.37 10.74 -3.80
C GLY A 119 2.59 9.31 -3.30
N CYS A 120 2.14 8.34 -4.10
CA CYS A 120 2.40 6.91 -3.91
C CYS A 120 3.30 6.38 -5.03
N ALA A 121 3.91 5.23 -4.85
CA ALA A 121 4.63 4.55 -5.92
C ALA A 121 3.65 3.98 -6.96
N TYR A 122 3.90 4.27 -8.24
CA TYR A 122 3.01 3.83 -9.32
C TYR A 122 3.27 2.36 -9.70
N ILE A 123 2.23 1.55 -9.67
CA ILE A 123 2.30 0.10 -9.88
C ILE A 123 2.94 -0.30 -11.24
N ASN A 124 2.69 0.48 -12.30
CA ASN A 124 3.20 0.20 -13.65
C ASN A 124 4.51 0.95 -13.98
N ASP A 125 5.11 1.64 -13.00
CA ASP A 125 6.44 2.22 -13.21
C ASP A 125 7.48 1.09 -13.37
N LEU A 126 8.24 1.12 -14.45
CA LEU A 126 9.31 0.15 -14.71
C LEU A 126 10.40 0.15 -13.64
N LYS A 127 10.56 1.26 -12.91
CA LYS A 127 11.45 1.36 -11.77
C LYS A 127 11.11 0.38 -10.65
N VAL A 128 9.83 0.03 -10.48
CA VAL A 128 9.38 -0.97 -9.49
C VAL A 128 10.09 -2.31 -9.69
N ASN A 129 10.25 -2.73 -10.94
CA ASN A 129 10.92 -3.99 -11.26
C ASN A 129 12.38 -3.96 -10.78
N HIS A 130 13.07 -2.84 -11.02
CA HIS A 130 14.45 -2.65 -10.56
C HIS A 130 14.53 -2.61 -9.03
N ILE A 131 13.59 -1.94 -8.36
CA ILE A 131 13.53 -1.91 -6.89
C ILE A 131 13.40 -3.32 -6.32
N ILE A 132 12.52 -4.17 -6.89
CA ILE A 132 12.35 -5.56 -6.47
C ILE A 132 13.66 -6.34 -6.62
N ILE A 133 14.31 -6.25 -7.78
CA ILE A 133 15.58 -6.92 -8.06
C ILE A 133 16.66 -6.50 -7.06
N GLU A 134 16.82 -5.18 -6.81
CA GLU A 134 17.83 -4.67 -5.90
C GLU A 134 17.56 -5.07 -4.45
N ALA A 135 16.30 -4.97 -4.00
CA ALA A 135 15.92 -5.35 -2.65
C ALA A 135 16.17 -6.85 -2.38
N LYS A 136 15.90 -7.71 -3.36
CA LYS A 136 16.14 -9.16 -3.21
C LYS A 136 17.61 -9.58 -3.11
N LYS A 137 18.55 -8.70 -3.40
CA LYS A 137 19.97 -8.99 -3.19
C LYS A 137 20.35 -9.12 -1.71
N HIS A 138 19.57 -8.52 -0.82
CA HIS A 138 19.85 -8.49 0.62
C HIS A 138 18.69 -8.87 1.53
N LEU A 139 17.48 -9.05 0.98
CA LEU A 139 16.31 -9.50 1.73
C LEU A 139 16.09 -11.00 1.62
N ASP A 140 15.76 -11.67 2.73
CA ASP A 140 15.29 -13.06 2.72
C ASP A 140 13.93 -13.16 2.06
N TYR A 141 13.00 -12.23 2.38
CA TYR A 141 11.65 -12.18 1.82
C TYR A 141 11.28 -10.76 1.41
N LEU A 142 10.56 -10.64 0.29
CA LEU A 142 9.98 -9.38 -0.21
C LEU A 142 8.53 -9.60 -0.61
N PHE A 143 7.63 -8.86 0.00
CA PHE A 143 6.20 -8.87 -0.30
C PHE A 143 5.79 -7.57 -0.99
N VAL A 144 5.01 -7.69 -2.07
CA VAL A 144 4.44 -6.54 -2.77
C VAL A 144 2.97 -6.40 -2.40
N LEU A 145 2.58 -5.18 -2.04
CA LEU A 145 1.24 -4.83 -1.56
C LEU A 145 0.60 -3.82 -2.52
N PRO A 146 0.04 -4.27 -3.65
CA PRO A 146 -0.59 -3.36 -4.60
C PRO A 146 -2.02 -2.99 -4.16
N HIS A 147 -2.38 -1.74 -4.41
CA HIS A 147 -3.73 -1.22 -4.30
C HIS A 147 -4.22 -0.92 -5.73
N ASP A 148 -4.91 -1.90 -6.33
CA ASP A 148 -5.20 -1.94 -7.77
C ASP A 148 -6.43 -2.78 -8.09
N GLY A 149 -7.07 -2.51 -9.21
CA GLY A 149 -8.20 -3.26 -9.74
C GLY A 149 -9.43 -2.38 -9.96
N ILE A 150 -10.59 -2.99 -10.10
CA ILE A 150 -11.89 -2.33 -10.26
C ILE A 150 -12.74 -2.64 -9.03
N GLU A 151 -13.31 -1.59 -8.44
CA GLU A 151 -14.17 -1.72 -7.26
C GLU A 151 -15.37 -2.64 -7.54
N TYR A 152 -15.66 -3.51 -6.57
CA TYR A 152 -16.80 -4.44 -6.55
C TYR A 152 -16.83 -5.46 -7.71
N ILE A 153 -15.72 -5.65 -8.40
CA ILE A 153 -15.54 -6.74 -9.38
C ILE A 153 -14.71 -7.84 -8.74
N ASP A 154 -15.26 -9.03 -8.68
CA ASP A 154 -14.67 -10.20 -7.98
C ASP A 154 -13.65 -11.00 -8.84
N ILE A 155 -13.42 -10.55 -10.07
CA ILE A 155 -12.47 -11.15 -11.00
C ILE A 155 -11.35 -10.14 -11.30
N PRO A 156 -10.06 -10.53 -11.11
CA PRO A 156 -8.96 -9.65 -11.45
C PRO A 156 -8.89 -9.39 -12.97
N MET A 157 -8.52 -8.19 -13.35
CA MET A 157 -8.31 -7.83 -14.75
C MET A 157 -7.08 -8.56 -15.32
N PRO A 158 -7.07 -8.90 -16.62
CA PRO A 158 -5.90 -9.54 -17.25
C PRO A 158 -4.59 -8.79 -17.03
N GLU A 159 -4.63 -7.46 -17.04
CA GLU A 159 -3.48 -6.59 -16.81
C GLU A 159 -2.97 -6.72 -15.36
N THR A 160 -3.88 -6.77 -14.39
CA THR A 160 -3.56 -7.00 -12.97
C THR A 160 -2.90 -8.37 -12.78
N ILE A 161 -3.45 -9.41 -13.43
CA ILE A 161 -2.88 -10.77 -13.39
C ILE A 161 -1.44 -10.75 -13.92
N ALA A 162 -1.25 -10.17 -15.11
CA ALA A 162 0.06 -10.08 -15.73
C ALA A 162 1.05 -9.32 -14.83
N ARG A 163 0.63 -8.16 -14.31
CA ARG A 163 1.49 -7.31 -13.48
C ARG A 163 1.89 -7.95 -12.16
N TYR A 164 0.98 -8.67 -11.49
CA TYR A 164 1.29 -9.34 -10.22
C TYR A 164 2.23 -10.54 -10.43
N ARG A 165 2.08 -11.25 -11.56
CA ARG A 165 3.04 -12.29 -11.95
C ARG A 165 4.42 -11.72 -12.26
N ASP A 166 4.50 -10.54 -12.91
CA ASP A 166 5.77 -9.86 -13.14
C ASP A 166 6.52 -9.56 -11.83
N PHE A 167 5.83 -9.16 -10.76
CA PHE A 167 6.48 -8.95 -9.47
C PHE A 167 7.18 -10.21 -8.96
N ILE A 168 6.55 -11.37 -9.14
CA ILE A 168 7.16 -12.67 -8.79
C ILE A 168 8.35 -12.96 -9.71
N GLU A 169 8.24 -12.68 -11.02
CA GLU A 169 9.36 -12.85 -11.97
C GLU A 169 10.58 -12.03 -11.58
N TYR A 170 10.38 -10.81 -11.08
CA TYR A 170 11.47 -9.94 -10.63
C TYR A 170 11.99 -10.27 -9.22
N GLY A 171 11.37 -11.19 -8.50
CA GLY A 171 11.92 -11.75 -7.26
C GLY A 171 11.07 -11.55 -6.01
N ALA A 172 9.86 -11.00 -6.09
CA ALA A 172 8.96 -10.97 -4.95
C ALA A 172 8.59 -12.37 -4.46
N ASP A 173 8.40 -12.53 -3.16
CA ASP A 173 8.05 -13.80 -2.51
C ASP A 173 6.56 -13.96 -2.29
N GLY A 174 5.78 -12.93 -2.55
CA GLY A 174 4.33 -12.95 -2.53
C GLY A 174 3.74 -11.59 -2.90
N VAL A 175 2.49 -11.62 -3.39
CA VAL A 175 1.73 -10.41 -3.75
C VAL A 175 0.37 -10.46 -3.06
N PHE A 176 -0.01 -9.38 -2.39
CA PHE A 176 -1.25 -9.27 -1.63
C PHE A 176 -1.99 -7.99 -2.01
N GLY A 177 -2.95 -8.12 -2.93
CA GLY A 177 -3.71 -7.01 -3.49
C GLY A 177 -4.83 -6.50 -2.59
N SER A 178 -5.19 -5.23 -2.80
CA SER A 178 -6.32 -4.52 -2.19
C SER A 178 -6.95 -3.56 -3.20
N HIS A 179 -7.99 -2.83 -2.87
CA HIS A 179 -8.76 -1.86 -3.64
C HIS A 179 -10.13 -2.37 -4.13
N PRO A 180 -10.30 -3.60 -4.68
CA PRO A 180 -11.62 -4.00 -5.19
C PRO A 180 -12.73 -4.05 -4.16
N HIS A 181 -12.45 -3.89 -2.86
CA HIS A 181 -13.40 -3.97 -1.74
C HIS A 181 -14.15 -5.30 -1.62
N CYS A 182 -13.82 -6.26 -2.45
CA CYS A 182 -14.29 -7.66 -2.40
C CYS A 182 -13.10 -8.61 -2.54
N PRO A 183 -13.17 -9.81 -1.96
CA PRO A 183 -12.17 -10.83 -2.20
C PRO A 183 -12.16 -11.23 -3.68
N GLN A 184 -10.98 -11.29 -4.28
CA GLN A 184 -10.76 -11.89 -5.59
C GLN A 184 -10.01 -13.21 -5.43
N GLY A 185 -9.86 -13.96 -6.52
CA GLY A 185 -9.15 -15.22 -6.54
C GLY A 185 -7.68 -15.11 -6.11
N TRP A 186 -7.06 -16.26 -5.91
CA TRP A 186 -5.63 -16.37 -5.63
C TRP A 186 -5.03 -17.48 -6.49
N GLU A 187 -3.72 -17.43 -6.68
CA GLU A 187 -2.97 -18.50 -7.32
C GLU A 187 -1.61 -18.71 -6.65
N GLU A 188 -1.03 -19.88 -6.90
CA GLU A 188 0.39 -20.13 -6.67
C GLU A 188 1.11 -20.01 -8.02
N TYR A 189 1.94 -18.97 -8.16
CA TYR A 189 2.74 -18.75 -9.36
C TYR A 189 4.21 -18.95 -9.05
N LYS A 190 4.85 -19.95 -9.71
CA LYS A 190 6.24 -20.34 -9.44
C LYS A 190 6.52 -20.64 -7.96
N GLY A 191 5.60 -21.28 -7.27
CA GLY A 191 5.72 -21.61 -5.84
C GLY A 191 5.54 -20.40 -4.90
N LYS A 192 5.01 -19.28 -5.39
CA LYS A 192 4.79 -18.06 -4.62
C LYS A 192 3.32 -17.66 -4.65
N PRO A 193 2.74 -17.23 -3.51
CA PRO A 193 1.33 -16.85 -3.46
C PRO A 193 1.07 -15.48 -4.09
N ILE A 194 -0.01 -15.40 -4.86
CA ILE A 194 -0.59 -14.16 -5.36
C ILE A 194 -2.05 -14.13 -4.94
N PHE A 195 -2.43 -13.18 -4.09
CA PHE A 195 -3.81 -12.85 -3.75
C PHE A 195 -4.17 -11.57 -4.50
N TYR A 196 -5.13 -11.65 -5.42
CA TYR A 196 -5.48 -10.50 -6.27
C TYR A 196 -6.22 -9.42 -5.50
N SER A 197 -7.07 -9.76 -4.54
CA SER A 197 -7.61 -8.86 -3.53
C SER A 197 -7.99 -9.63 -2.28
N LEU A 198 -7.59 -9.12 -1.13
CA LEU A 198 -7.98 -9.66 0.17
C LEU A 198 -9.38 -9.19 0.60
N GLY A 199 -9.97 -8.22 -0.10
CA GLY A 199 -11.20 -7.55 0.32
C GLY A 199 -10.98 -6.62 1.51
N ASN A 200 -12.08 -6.19 2.13
CA ASN A 200 -12.05 -5.30 3.29
C ASN A 200 -11.77 -6.10 4.57
N PHE A 201 -10.84 -5.63 5.38
CA PHE A 201 -10.69 -6.09 6.76
C PHE A 201 -11.76 -5.44 7.66
N PHE A 202 -11.92 -4.13 7.53
CA PHE A 202 -12.92 -3.34 8.23
C PHE A 202 -13.38 -2.21 7.29
N PHE A 203 -14.69 -2.06 7.17
CA PHE A 203 -15.30 -1.01 6.37
C PHE A 203 -16.59 -0.57 7.08
N ASN A 204 -16.74 0.74 7.36
CA ASN A 204 -17.89 1.28 8.08
C ASN A 204 -18.56 2.39 7.28
#